data_b3d91c58dbbe12d7c362134b9ff1089c
#
_entry.id   b3d91c58dbbe12d7c362134b9ff1089c
#
_cell.length_a   1.000
_cell.length_b   1.000
_cell.length_c   1.000
_cell.angle_alpha   90.00
_cell.angle_beta   90.00
_cell.angle_gamma   90.00
#
_symmetry.space_group_name_H-M   'P 1'
#
loop_
_entity.id
_entity.type
_entity.pdbx_description
1 polymer ?
#
loop_
_entity_poly.entity_id
_entity_poly.type
_entity_poly.pdbx_seq_one_letter_code
_entity_poly.pdbx_strand_id
1 'polypeptide(L)'
;MKGQSEAIVFILLFIVSIFLFTFAAQWSRNIFQENMDFSRLEASERFMKELDNDISNIIRFGGLREIEFNLDGTVELVDSRTIGIRVPSSLDIQNNWVNISEGASFIRERKEGETIVLHLIYPQSDYRVEFFTDGSRLSQPSYVKLEKNDTFFDTTTVIRIKISFV
;
A
#
# COMPACT_ATOMS: atom_id res chain seq x y z
N MET A 1 -12.66 -52.80 37.51
CA MET A 1 -11.52 -51.86 37.29
C MET A 1 -11.16 -51.57 35.83
N LYS A 2 -11.44 -52.45 34.84
CA LYS A 2 -11.15 -52.14 33.41
C LYS A 2 -11.89 -50.94 32.84
N GLY A 3 -13.17 -50.74 33.13
CA GLY A 3 -13.97 -49.65 32.57
C GLY A 3 -13.57 -48.22 33.03
N GLN A 4 -13.00 -48.09 34.21
CA GLN A 4 -12.52 -46.78 34.71
C GLN A 4 -11.24 -46.31 34.00
N SER A 5 -10.37 -47.23 33.68
CA SER A 5 -9.11 -46.94 32.95
C SER A 5 -9.42 -46.51 31.51
N GLU A 6 -10.39 -47.15 30.85
CA GLU A 6 -10.82 -46.76 29.49
C GLU A 6 -11.46 -45.36 29.44
N ALA A 7 -12.28 -45.01 30.45
CA ALA A 7 -12.87 -43.68 30.53
C ALA A 7 -11.82 -42.58 30.74
N ILE A 8 -10.82 -42.82 31.57
CA ILE A 8 -9.71 -41.87 31.80
C ILE A 8 -8.91 -41.65 30.52
N VAL A 9 -8.58 -42.71 29.79
CA VAL A 9 -7.86 -42.64 28.51
C VAL A 9 -8.66 -41.82 27.48
N PHE A 10 -9.99 -42.04 27.42
CA PHE A 10 -10.86 -41.31 26.50
C PHE A 10 -10.90 -39.82 26.80
N ILE A 11 -11.03 -39.44 28.06
CA ILE A 11 -10.99 -38.05 28.52
C ILE A 11 -9.63 -37.42 28.20
N LEU A 12 -8.55 -38.11 28.44
CA LEU A 12 -7.21 -37.63 28.15
C LEU A 12 -6.99 -37.37 26.64
N LEU A 13 -7.41 -38.29 25.79
CA LEU A 13 -7.37 -38.16 24.33
C LEU A 13 -8.22 -36.98 23.86
N PHE A 14 -9.41 -36.79 24.46
CA PHE A 14 -10.29 -35.67 24.13
C PHE A 14 -9.64 -34.33 24.47
N ILE A 15 -9.03 -34.20 25.65
CA ILE A 15 -8.32 -32.98 26.07
C ILE A 15 -7.14 -32.69 25.15
N VAL A 16 -6.33 -33.72 24.82
CA VAL A 16 -5.20 -33.57 23.89
C VAL A 16 -5.69 -33.14 22.50
N SER A 17 -6.79 -33.72 22.01
CA SER A 17 -7.36 -33.35 20.72
C SER A 17 -7.85 -31.89 20.66
N ILE A 18 -8.51 -31.41 21.73
CA ILE A 18 -8.90 -30.01 21.84
C ILE A 18 -7.69 -29.11 21.84
N PHE A 19 -6.65 -29.44 22.59
CA PHE A 19 -5.43 -28.65 22.66
C PHE A 19 -4.74 -28.55 21.29
N LEU A 20 -4.58 -29.67 20.59
CA LEU A 20 -3.99 -29.71 19.25
C LEU A 20 -4.82 -28.93 18.24
N PHE A 21 -6.14 -29.05 18.30
CA PHE A 21 -7.04 -28.30 17.42
C PHE A 21 -6.93 -26.78 17.66
N THR A 22 -6.91 -26.36 18.92
CA THR A 22 -6.78 -24.94 19.28
C THR A 22 -5.44 -24.37 18.79
N PHE A 23 -4.37 -25.11 19.01
CA PHE A 23 -3.04 -24.73 18.54
C PHE A 23 -2.97 -24.62 17.01
N ALA A 24 -3.48 -25.63 16.30
CA ALA A 24 -3.54 -25.63 14.84
C ALA A 24 -4.39 -24.48 14.30
N ALA A 25 -5.52 -24.17 14.92
CA ALA A 25 -6.39 -23.06 14.53
C ALA A 25 -5.69 -21.70 14.72
N GLN A 26 -4.96 -21.52 15.82
CA GLN A 26 -4.21 -20.29 16.07
C GLN A 26 -3.04 -20.11 15.10
N TRP A 27 -2.30 -21.17 14.83
CA TRP A 27 -1.22 -21.16 13.86
C TRP A 27 -1.70 -20.87 12.45
N SER A 28 -2.81 -21.48 12.04
CA SER A 28 -3.46 -21.22 10.75
C SER A 28 -3.88 -19.75 10.58
N ARG A 29 -4.43 -19.13 11.63
CA ARG A 29 -4.79 -17.70 11.59
C ARG A 29 -3.59 -16.79 11.34
N ASN A 30 -2.47 -17.06 12.00
CA ASN A 30 -1.25 -16.26 11.85
C ASN A 30 -0.71 -16.32 10.41
N ILE A 31 -0.62 -17.54 9.84
CA ILE A 31 -0.19 -17.72 8.44
C ILE A 31 -1.16 -17.03 7.47
N PHE A 32 -2.47 -17.15 7.72
CA PHE A 32 -3.45 -16.52 6.85
C PHE A 32 -3.33 -15.01 6.90
N GLN A 33 -3.15 -14.41 8.08
CA GLN A 33 -2.96 -12.97 8.25
C GLN A 33 -1.69 -12.49 7.54
N GLU A 34 -0.57 -13.19 7.71
CA GLU A 34 0.69 -12.87 7.07
C GLU A 34 0.56 -12.91 5.53
N ASN A 35 -0.08 -13.93 4.98
CA ASN A 35 -0.32 -14.02 3.53
C ASN A 35 -1.23 -12.90 3.02
N MET A 36 -2.26 -12.51 3.78
CA MET A 36 -3.11 -11.37 3.42
C MET A 36 -2.32 -10.07 3.40
N ASP A 37 -1.48 -9.83 4.40
CA ASP A 37 -0.68 -8.63 4.50
C ASP A 37 0.37 -8.56 3.38
N PHE A 38 0.97 -9.70 2.99
CA PHE A 38 1.83 -9.78 1.81
C PHE A 38 1.09 -9.43 0.52
N SER A 39 -0.11 -9.97 0.34
CA SER A 39 -0.94 -9.67 -0.83
C SER A 39 -1.33 -8.19 -0.89
N ARG A 40 -1.62 -7.56 0.25
CA ARG A 40 -1.89 -6.11 0.35
C ARG A 40 -0.67 -5.28 -0.02
N LEU A 41 0.51 -5.66 0.48
CA LEU A 41 1.76 -4.97 0.13
C LEU A 41 2.02 -5.05 -1.38
N GLU A 42 1.95 -6.24 -1.98
CA GLU A 42 2.14 -6.43 -3.42
C GLU A 42 1.12 -5.62 -4.25
N ALA A 43 -0.14 -5.60 -3.82
CA ALA A 43 -1.17 -4.79 -4.47
C ALA A 43 -0.87 -3.29 -4.36
N SER A 44 -0.34 -2.84 -3.23
CA SER A 44 0.06 -1.46 -2.99
C SER A 44 1.23 -1.03 -3.87
N GLU A 45 2.25 -1.88 -3.99
CA GLU A 45 3.36 -1.63 -4.90
C GLU A 45 2.92 -1.57 -6.36
N ARG A 46 2.02 -2.49 -6.76
CA ARG A 46 1.46 -2.52 -8.11
C ARG A 46 0.69 -1.24 -8.41
N PHE A 47 -0.15 -0.79 -7.49
CA PHE A 47 -0.87 0.48 -7.62
C PHE A 47 0.09 1.67 -7.78
N MET A 48 1.17 1.74 -6.98
CA MET A 48 2.16 2.82 -7.10
C MET A 48 2.90 2.80 -8.45
N LYS A 49 3.20 1.62 -8.98
CA LYS A 49 3.80 1.47 -10.32
C LYS A 49 2.84 1.87 -11.43
N GLU A 50 1.56 1.54 -11.31
CA GLU A 50 0.52 1.95 -12.24
C GLU A 50 0.33 3.47 -12.22
N LEU A 51 0.26 4.06 -11.02
CA LEU A 51 0.20 5.50 -10.81
C LEU A 51 1.39 6.22 -11.47
N ASP A 52 2.61 5.72 -11.30
CA ASP A 52 3.82 6.26 -11.93
C ASP A 52 3.76 6.19 -13.46
N ASN A 53 3.31 5.07 -14.01
CA ASN A 53 3.13 4.91 -15.45
C ASN A 53 2.11 5.90 -16.01
N ASP A 54 0.98 6.10 -15.32
CA ASP A 54 -0.06 7.02 -15.77
C ASP A 54 0.37 8.47 -15.64
N ILE A 55 1.09 8.84 -14.59
CA ILE A 55 1.71 10.17 -14.47
C ILE A 55 2.69 10.39 -15.63
N SER A 56 3.55 9.42 -15.92
CA SER A 56 4.50 9.49 -17.04
C SER A 56 3.80 9.67 -18.39
N ASN A 57 2.67 8.99 -18.60
CA ASN A 57 1.84 9.13 -19.80
C ASN A 57 1.21 10.53 -19.87
N ILE A 58 0.70 11.05 -18.76
CA ILE A 58 0.12 12.41 -18.68
C ILE A 58 1.19 13.48 -18.94
N ILE A 59 2.40 13.29 -18.42
CA ILE A 59 3.52 14.20 -18.70
C ILE A 59 3.79 14.30 -20.20
N ARG A 60 3.83 13.17 -20.90
CA ARG A 60 4.17 13.07 -22.31
C ARG A 60 3.02 13.47 -23.24
N PHE A 61 1.83 12.98 -22.98
CA PHE A 61 0.70 13.07 -23.91
C PHE A 61 -0.43 14.00 -23.41
N GLY A 62 -0.41 14.37 -22.14
CA GLY A 62 -1.51 15.11 -21.51
C GLY A 62 -2.73 14.23 -21.28
N GLY A 63 -3.87 14.88 -21.01
CA GLY A 63 -5.16 14.24 -20.85
C GLY A 63 -5.52 13.95 -19.39
N LEU A 64 -6.56 13.13 -19.24
CA LEU A 64 -7.11 12.65 -17.98
C LEU A 64 -6.85 11.14 -17.84
N ARG A 65 -6.52 10.70 -16.63
CA ARG A 65 -6.44 9.29 -16.24
C ARG A 65 -7.21 9.06 -14.95
N GLU A 66 -7.82 7.90 -14.85
CA GLU A 66 -8.49 7.43 -13.63
C GLU A 66 -7.95 6.05 -13.30
N ILE A 67 -7.52 5.88 -12.05
CA ILE A 67 -6.98 4.63 -11.52
C ILE A 67 -7.88 4.20 -10.37
N GLU A 68 -8.33 2.95 -10.43
CA GLU A 68 -9.14 2.37 -9.36
C GLU A 68 -8.29 2.09 -8.13
N PHE A 69 -8.77 2.53 -6.96
CA PHE A 69 -8.09 2.31 -5.69
C PHE A 69 -8.81 1.23 -4.88
N ASN A 70 -8.46 -0.02 -5.12
CA ASN A 70 -9.03 -1.20 -4.46
C ASN A 70 -8.20 -1.68 -3.27
N LEU A 71 -7.62 -0.74 -2.52
CA LEU A 71 -6.80 -1.04 -1.35
C LEU A 71 -7.52 -0.66 -0.06
N ASP A 72 -7.36 -1.49 0.97
CA ASP A 72 -7.79 -1.16 2.32
C ASP A 72 -6.77 -0.19 2.94
N GLY A 73 -6.86 1.08 2.54
CA GLY A 73 -5.87 2.08 2.92
C GLY A 73 -6.30 3.49 2.56
N THR A 74 -5.35 4.43 2.70
CA THR A 74 -5.55 5.84 2.34
C THR A 74 -4.52 6.31 1.35
N VAL A 75 -4.93 7.22 0.46
CA VAL A 75 -4.03 7.98 -0.43
C VAL A 75 -3.86 9.37 0.12
N GLU A 76 -2.65 9.87 0.09
CA GLU A 76 -2.34 11.24 0.54
C GLU A 76 -1.44 11.98 -0.45
N LEU A 77 -1.69 13.27 -0.61
CA LEU A 77 -0.74 14.19 -1.22
C LEU A 77 0.17 14.75 -0.11
N VAL A 78 1.33 14.12 0.08
CA VAL A 78 2.28 14.46 1.14
C VAL A 78 2.85 15.86 0.94
N ASP A 79 3.34 16.12 -0.26
CA ASP A 79 3.82 17.43 -0.72
C ASP A 79 3.60 17.60 -2.23
N SER A 80 4.07 18.71 -2.79
CA SER A 80 3.88 19.01 -4.22
C SER A 80 4.62 18.04 -5.17
N ARG A 81 5.39 17.08 -4.68
CA ARG A 81 6.16 16.11 -5.49
C ARG A 81 6.03 14.68 -5.00
N THR A 82 5.26 14.47 -3.93
CA THR A 82 5.18 13.18 -3.26
C THR A 82 3.73 12.77 -3.06
N ILE A 83 3.37 11.64 -3.64
CA ILE A 83 2.11 10.96 -3.39
C ILE A 83 2.40 9.79 -2.46
N GLY A 84 1.62 9.65 -1.39
CA GLY A 84 1.74 8.59 -0.41
C GLY A 84 0.52 7.68 -0.41
N ILE A 85 0.72 6.41 -0.05
CA ILE A 85 -0.35 5.52 0.38
C ILE A 85 0.00 4.91 1.72
N ARG A 86 -1.02 4.67 2.54
CA ARG A 86 -0.91 4.02 3.85
C ARG A 86 -1.83 2.83 3.89
N VAL A 87 -1.29 1.66 4.18
CA VAL A 87 -2.04 0.40 4.22
C VAL A 87 -1.78 -0.30 5.54
N PRO A 88 -2.82 -0.75 6.27
CA PRO A 88 -2.65 -1.55 7.48
C PRO A 88 -1.91 -2.85 7.19
N SER A 89 -0.91 -3.19 8.01
CA SER A 89 -0.14 -4.41 7.87
C SER A 89 0.56 -4.80 9.16
N SER A 90 0.55 -6.08 9.47
CA SER A 90 1.31 -6.67 10.58
C SER A 90 2.69 -7.19 10.17
N LEU A 91 3.05 -7.10 8.88
CA LEU A 91 4.36 -7.55 8.38
C LEU A 91 5.51 -6.87 9.11
N ASP A 92 6.53 -7.63 9.40
CA ASP A 92 7.76 -7.13 10.00
C ASP A 92 8.76 -6.74 8.89
N ILE A 93 8.52 -5.57 8.30
CA ILE A 93 9.44 -4.96 7.33
C ILE A 93 10.27 -3.86 8.01
N GLN A 94 11.30 -3.39 7.32
CA GLN A 94 12.20 -2.37 7.87
C GLN A 94 11.48 -1.05 8.16
N ASN A 95 11.80 -0.44 9.30
CA ASN A 95 11.32 0.90 9.66
C ASN A 95 12.04 2.02 8.89
N ASN A 96 13.14 1.70 8.22
CA ASN A 96 13.86 2.64 7.36
C ASN A 96 13.27 2.61 5.94
N TRP A 97 13.40 3.74 5.24
CA TRP A 97 12.99 3.81 3.85
C TRP A 97 13.81 2.85 2.97
N VAL A 98 13.13 2.01 2.21
CA VAL A 98 13.70 1.09 1.23
C VAL A 98 13.19 1.49 -0.14
N ASN A 99 14.09 1.63 -1.11
CA ASN A 99 13.71 1.89 -2.50
C ASN A 99 13.23 0.60 -3.16
N ILE A 100 12.01 0.62 -3.70
CA ILE A 100 11.42 -0.49 -4.47
C ILE A 100 11.68 -0.30 -5.96
N SER A 101 11.69 0.95 -6.41
CA SER A 101 11.91 1.31 -7.81
C SER A 101 12.78 2.56 -7.89
N GLU A 102 13.67 2.59 -8.89
CA GLU A 102 14.55 3.71 -9.20
C GLU A 102 14.44 4.04 -10.69
N GLY A 103 14.32 5.34 -11.00
CA GLY A 103 14.19 5.82 -12.36
C GLY A 103 14.02 7.34 -12.38
N ALA A 104 13.15 7.83 -13.26
CA ALA A 104 12.75 9.25 -13.26
C ALA A 104 11.95 9.63 -11.99
N SER A 105 11.29 8.64 -11.38
CA SER A 105 10.63 8.70 -10.09
C SER A 105 11.22 7.66 -9.13
N PHE A 106 10.95 7.80 -7.84
CA PHE A 106 11.34 6.84 -6.81
C PHE A 106 10.11 6.34 -6.09
N ILE A 107 9.96 5.02 -6.02
CA ILE A 107 9.00 4.39 -5.10
C ILE A 107 9.79 3.84 -3.93
N ARG A 108 9.42 4.26 -2.73
CA ARG A 108 10.03 3.79 -1.49
C ARG A 108 8.97 3.43 -0.46
N GLU A 109 9.31 2.48 0.39
CA GLU A 109 8.45 2.00 1.45
C GLU A 109 9.13 2.03 2.81
N ARG A 110 8.34 2.07 3.87
CA ARG A 110 8.77 1.81 5.24
C ARG A 110 7.59 1.38 6.10
N LYS A 111 7.89 0.79 7.25
CA LYS A 111 6.90 0.53 8.29
C LYS A 111 6.77 1.71 9.24
N GLU A 112 5.55 2.08 9.56
CA GLU A 112 5.19 3.04 10.61
C GLU A 112 4.15 2.43 11.56
N GLY A 113 4.59 1.80 12.66
CA GLY A 113 3.71 1.10 13.58
C GLY A 113 3.05 -0.11 12.92
N GLU A 114 1.71 -0.12 12.85
CA GLU A 114 0.91 -1.17 12.21
C GLU A 114 0.52 -0.81 10.76
N THR A 115 1.27 0.08 10.12
CA THR A 115 0.98 0.56 8.78
C THR A 115 2.23 0.51 7.93
N ILE A 116 2.09 0.10 6.68
CA ILE A 116 3.11 0.27 5.65
C ILE A 116 2.79 1.56 4.90
N VAL A 117 3.81 2.38 4.72
CA VAL A 117 3.74 3.66 3.99
C VAL A 117 4.59 3.54 2.74
N LEU A 118 3.98 3.77 1.58
CA LEU A 118 4.68 3.86 0.31
C LEU A 118 4.63 5.30 -0.20
N HIS A 119 5.74 5.80 -0.72
CA HIS A 119 5.85 7.12 -1.33
C HIS A 119 6.32 6.99 -2.77
N LEU A 120 5.57 7.62 -3.68
CA LEU A 120 6.01 7.90 -5.05
C LEU A 120 6.51 9.34 -5.08
N ILE A 121 7.78 9.53 -5.42
CA ILE A 121 8.47 10.81 -5.37
C ILE A 121 8.99 11.17 -6.75
N TYR A 122 8.68 12.37 -7.22
CA TYR A 122 9.23 12.96 -8.41
C TYR A 122 10.36 13.94 -8.04
N PRO A 123 11.64 13.56 -8.21
CA PRO A 123 12.75 14.46 -7.93
C PRO A 123 12.79 15.59 -8.96
N GLN A 124 13.47 16.66 -8.61
CA GLN A 124 13.75 17.72 -9.57
C GLN A 124 14.84 17.24 -10.54
N SER A 125 14.54 17.24 -11.83
CA SER A 125 15.44 16.90 -12.91
C SER A 125 15.40 17.99 -14.00
N ASP A 126 15.48 17.64 -15.27
CA ASP A 126 15.35 18.56 -16.42
C ASP A 126 13.98 19.23 -16.47
N TYR A 127 12.99 18.63 -15.85
CA TYR A 127 11.67 19.20 -15.59
C TYR A 127 11.24 18.91 -14.15
N ARG A 128 10.32 19.72 -13.64
CA ARG A 128 9.72 19.60 -12.32
C ARG A 128 8.26 19.19 -12.43
N VAL A 129 7.87 18.11 -11.79
CA VAL A 129 6.47 17.73 -11.65
C VAL A 129 5.94 18.29 -10.35
N GLU A 130 4.81 18.99 -10.42
CA GLU A 130 4.10 19.51 -9.25
C GLU A 130 2.68 18.96 -9.19
N PHE A 131 2.39 18.29 -8.09
CA PHE A 131 1.05 17.79 -7.78
C PHE A 131 0.31 18.82 -6.94
N PHE A 132 -0.98 18.97 -7.21
CA PHE A 132 -1.87 19.75 -6.36
C PHE A 132 -3.27 19.13 -6.35
N THR A 133 -4.07 19.50 -5.35
CA THR A 133 -5.46 19.09 -5.22
C THR A 133 -6.32 20.27 -4.79
N ASP A 134 -7.56 20.34 -5.27
CA ASP A 134 -8.54 21.32 -4.82
C ASP A 134 -9.36 20.81 -3.62
N GLY A 135 -9.19 19.51 -3.27
CA GLY A 135 -9.92 18.84 -2.20
C GLY A 135 -9.05 18.47 -1.01
N SER A 136 -9.46 17.44 -0.30
CA SER A 136 -8.69 16.87 0.80
C SER A 136 -7.36 16.33 0.30
N ARG A 137 -6.28 16.55 1.06
CA ARG A 137 -4.98 15.95 0.78
C ARG A 137 -4.88 14.49 1.19
N LEU A 138 -5.80 14.03 2.04
CA LEU A 138 -5.89 12.65 2.53
C LEU A 138 -7.30 12.15 2.26
N SER A 139 -7.42 11.01 1.64
CA SER A 139 -8.70 10.37 1.33
C SER A 139 -8.57 8.85 1.31
N GLN A 140 -9.71 8.17 1.45
CA GLN A 140 -9.90 6.76 1.12
C GLN A 140 -10.80 6.70 -0.12
N PRO A 141 -10.23 6.93 -1.32
CA PRO A 141 -11.01 7.07 -2.53
C PRO A 141 -11.38 5.72 -3.12
N SER A 142 -12.38 5.72 -4.02
CA SER A 142 -12.59 4.61 -4.95
C SER A 142 -11.73 4.76 -6.21
N TYR A 143 -11.45 6.01 -6.60
CA TYR A 143 -10.65 6.33 -7.78
C TYR A 143 -9.70 7.50 -7.49
N VAL A 144 -8.50 7.42 -8.06
CA VAL A 144 -7.55 8.53 -8.14
C VAL A 144 -7.57 9.06 -9.57
N LYS A 145 -7.97 10.32 -9.72
CA LYS A 145 -7.97 11.02 -11.01
C LYS A 145 -6.75 11.90 -11.13
N LEU A 146 -6.10 11.82 -12.27
CA LEU A 146 -4.93 12.60 -12.64
C LEU A 146 -5.25 13.42 -13.89
N GLU A 147 -5.02 14.69 -13.86
CA GLU A 147 -5.25 15.60 -14.98
C GLU A 147 -4.09 16.59 -15.14
N LYS A 148 -3.54 16.70 -16.35
CA LYS A 148 -2.55 17.73 -16.65
C LYS A 148 -3.24 19.07 -16.71
N ASN A 149 -2.91 19.94 -15.76
CA ASN A 149 -3.51 21.27 -15.68
C ASN A 149 -2.81 22.26 -16.61
N ASP A 150 -1.50 22.44 -16.42
CA ASP A 150 -0.70 23.35 -17.23
C ASP A 150 0.77 22.92 -17.31
N THR A 151 1.50 23.60 -18.20
CA THR A 151 2.96 23.49 -18.31
C THR A 151 3.50 24.88 -18.53
N PHE A 152 4.40 25.32 -17.67
CA PHE A 152 5.02 26.64 -17.77
C PHE A 152 6.53 26.53 -17.51
N PHE A 153 7.25 27.58 -17.89
CA PHE A 153 8.68 27.68 -17.68
C PHE A 153 8.95 28.72 -16.57
N ASP A 154 9.67 28.25 -15.55
CA ASP A 154 10.21 29.12 -14.50
C ASP A 154 11.75 29.09 -14.65
N THR A 155 12.50 28.50 -13.79
CA THR A 155 13.93 28.18 -13.99
C THR A 155 14.10 26.84 -14.75
N THR A 156 13.11 25.99 -14.67
CA THR A 156 12.97 24.71 -15.39
C THR A 156 11.54 24.58 -15.92
N THR A 157 11.30 23.63 -16.81
CA THR A 157 9.93 23.30 -17.23
C THR A 157 9.17 22.71 -16.04
N VAL A 158 8.05 23.33 -15.68
CA VAL A 158 7.17 22.86 -14.59
C VAL A 158 5.90 22.29 -15.21
N ILE A 159 5.58 21.06 -14.85
CA ILE A 159 4.39 20.33 -15.28
C ILE A 159 3.48 20.17 -14.06
N ARG A 160 2.32 20.82 -14.08
CA ARG A 160 1.34 20.72 -13.01
C ARG A 160 0.30 19.65 -13.30
N ILE A 161 0.15 18.74 -12.34
CA ILE A 161 -0.82 17.66 -12.40
C ILE A 161 -1.79 17.79 -11.23
N LYS A 162 -3.06 17.94 -11.56
CA LYS A 162 -4.15 17.93 -10.59
C LYS A 162 -4.45 16.51 -10.19
N ILE A 163 -4.52 16.26 -8.89
CA ILE A 163 -4.95 14.99 -8.31
C ILE A 163 -6.30 15.21 -7.64
N SER A 164 -7.25 14.36 -7.94
CA SER A 164 -8.56 14.35 -7.29
C SER A 164 -8.86 12.96 -6.76
N PHE A 165 -9.29 12.90 -5.52
CA PHE A 165 -9.69 11.67 -4.84
C PHE A 165 -11.22 11.57 -4.87
N VAL A 166 -11.76 10.50 -5.49
CA VAL A 166 -13.20 10.31 -5.73
C VAL A 166 -13.72 9.05 -5.06
#